data_5afb2a6b01ba71e89020992d7c111c2f
#
_entry.id   5afb2a6b01ba71e89020992d7c111c2f
#
_cell.length_a   1.000
_cell.length_b   1.000
_cell.length_c   1.000
_cell.angle_alpha   90.00
_cell.angle_beta   90.00
_cell.angle_gamma   90.00
#
_symmetry.space_group_name_H-M   'P 1'
#
loop_
_entity.id
_entity.type
_entity.pdbx_description
1 polymer ?
#
loop_
_entity_poly.entity_id
_entity_poly.type
_entity_poly.pdbx_seq_one_letter_code
_entity_poly.pdbx_strand_id
1 'polypeptide(L)'
;MPGGEPLPDWCSLAPDEVRRELDAGPTGLTAQEAEARLQRYGANVLREEARETRLQVFLRQFKSVLIIILIVAAAISFLVGEALDAAAILTIVVLNALLGFSQEWQAGEAIEALKKLLVQHAVVVRDGERQEIDAAGVVPGDLVLLEMGERVPADLVIVEGTSLEVDEAPLTGESSPVDKAPGRLPAETCLAERSNMTFAGTTVVNGHGRGIVVATGMQTEFGQIAGLSQRVGDEATPLARQMDRLGRDLGLIAVGIAVLAVAVGLLQQRGLLEMFLVGVSLAVAVIPEGLPAVVTLTLAIGIKNMMRRNCLIRRLPASETLGAVSVICTDKTGTLTRNEMTVVRVRTPERGGGDRDRLRPGG
;
A
#
# COMPACT_ATOMS: atom_id res chain seq x y z
N MET A 1 13.73 -12.66 -14.71
CA MET A 1 14.86 -13.56 -15.02
C MET A 1 15.04 -14.50 -13.83
N PRO A 2 14.96 -15.79 -13.95
CA PRO A 2 15.36 -16.70 -12.88
C PRO A 2 16.88 -16.85 -12.95
N GLY A 3 17.58 -16.12 -12.09
CA GLY A 3 19.04 -16.21 -11.91
C GLY A 3 19.73 -14.86 -12.16
N GLY A 4 20.04 -14.22 -11.11
CA GLY A 4 21.05 -13.24 -10.68
C GLY A 4 21.97 -12.50 -11.66
N GLU A 5 21.66 -12.31 -12.91
CA GLU A 5 22.41 -11.38 -13.75
C GLU A 5 21.94 -9.96 -13.46
N PRO A 6 22.88 -9.02 -13.21
CA PRO A 6 22.52 -7.62 -13.05
C PRO A 6 21.82 -7.14 -14.31
N LEU A 7 20.68 -6.44 -14.14
CA LEU A 7 19.99 -5.82 -15.25
C LEU A 7 20.96 -4.88 -16.00
N PRO A 8 20.94 -4.86 -17.35
CA PRO A 8 21.75 -3.93 -18.11
C PRO A 8 21.44 -2.50 -17.69
N ASP A 9 22.44 -1.65 -17.69
CA ASP A 9 22.24 -0.24 -17.43
C ASP A 9 21.60 0.41 -18.68
N TRP A 10 20.27 0.38 -18.73
CA TRP A 10 19.47 0.73 -19.90
C TRP A 10 19.74 2.14 -20.42
N CYS A 11 20.11 3.09 -19.54
CA CYS A 11 20.44 4.45 -19.97
C CYS A 11 21.72 4.49 -20.83
N SER A 12 22.59 3.50 -20.72
CA SER A 12 23.85 3.42 -21.48
C SER A 12 23.71 2.79 -22.86
N LEU A 13 22.52 2.28 -23.19
CA LEU A 13 22.24 1.64 -24.49
C LEU A 13 21.53 2.62 -25.43
N ALA A 14 21.88 2.54 -26.72
CA ALA A 14 21.13 3.24 -27.76
C ALA A 14 19.75 2.55 -27.97
N PRO A 15 18.71 3.26 -28.43
CA PRO A 15 17.37 2.68 -28.65
C PRO A 15 17.36 1.39 -29.48
N ASP A 16 18.20 1.30 -30.51
CA ASP A 16 18.30 0.10 -31.36
C ASP A 16 19.00 -1.07 -30.65
N GLU A 17 19.87 -0.80 -29.68
CA GLU A 17 20.49 -1.82 -28.84
C GLU A 17 19.46 -2.36 -27.84
N VAL A 18 18.65 -1.49 -27.23
CA VAL A 18 17.54 -1.87 -26.35
C VAL A 18 16.53 -2.73 -27.08
N ARG A 19 16.17 -2.37 -28.33
CA ARG A 19 15.29 -3.18 -29.18
C ARG A 19 15.83 -4.60 -29.40
N ARG A 20 17.12 -4.72 -29.69
CA ARG A 20 17.78 -6.01 -29.91
C ARG A 20 17.87 -6.84 -28.62
N GLU A 21 18.21 -6.22 -27.51
CA GLU A 21 18.35 -6.89 -26.22
C GLU A 21 17.00 -7.46 -25.74
N LEU A 22 15.91 -6.71 -25.99
CA LEU A 22 14.55 -7.11 -25.62
C LEU A 22 13.79 -7.83 -26.73
N ASP A 23 14.44 -8.10 -27.87
CA ASP A 23 13.79 -8.71 -29.06
C ASP A 23 12.45 -8.01 -29.39
N ALA A 24 12.49 -6.66 -29.39
CA ALA A 24 11.34 -5.81 -29.64
C ALA A 24 11.36 -5.31 -31.08
N GLY A 25 10.40 -5.75 -31.89
CA GLY A 25 10.28 -5.33 -33.28
C GLY A 25 9.91 -3.85 -33.44
N PRO A 26 10.14 -3.26 -34.63
CA PRO A 26 9.75 -1.87 -34.89
C PRO A 26 8.23 -1.65 -34.87
N THR A 27 7.45 -2.69 -35.07
CA THR A 27 5.98 -2.71 -35.01
C THR A 27 5.42 -3.09 -33.65
N GLY A 28 6.29 -3.14 -32.61
CA GLY A 28 5.94 -3.65 -31.28
C GLY A 28 5.98 -5.17 -31.20
N LEU A 29 5.58 -5.70 -30.06
CA LEU A 29 5.44 -7.15 -29.83
C LEU A 29 4.20 -7.68 -30.54
N THR A 30 4.19 -8.98 -30.86
CA THR A 30 2.94 -9.65 -31.22
C THR A 30 2.09 -9.91 -29.96
N ALA A 31 0.78 -10.01 -30.12
CA ALA A 31 -0.12 -10.34 -29.02
C ALA A 31 0.27 -11.66 -28.31
N GLN A 32 0.73 -12.65 -29.08
CA GLN A 32 1.19 -13.94 -28.55
C GLN A 32 2.48 -13.78 -27.72
N GLU A 33 3.44 -12.99 -28.21
CA GLU A 33 4.68 -12.73 -27.49
C GLU A 33 4.42 -11.94 -26.21
N ALA A 34 3.55 -10.92 -26.24
CA ALA A 34 3.15 -10.16 -25.07
C ALA A 34 2.52 -11.05 -23.99
N GLU A 35 1.65 -11.99 -24.38
CA GLU A 35 1.06 -12.95 -23.45
C GLU A 35 2.12 -13.89 -22.83
N ALA A 36 3.04 -14.40 -23.65
CA ALA A 36 4.15 -15.24 -23.17
C ALA A 36 5.05 -14.49 -22.21
N ARG A 37 5.33 -13.19 -22.46
CA ARG A 37 6.10 -12.32 -21.56
C ARG A 37 5.32 -12.02 -20.28
N LEU A 38 4.02 -11.80 -20.36
CA LEU A 38 3.18 -11.60 -19.19
C LEU A 38 3.23 -12.83 -18.25
N GLN A 39 3.21 -14.04 -18.81
CA GLN A 39 3.38 -15.26 -18.01
C GLN A 39 4.78 -15.40 -17.42
N ARG A 40 5.81 -14.94 -18.13
CA ARG A 40 7.22 -15.03 -17.70
C ARG A 40 7.60 -13.98 -16.65
N TYR A 41 7.22 -12.72 -16.87
CA TYR A 41 7.62 -11.58 -16.02
C TYR A 41 6.59 -11.24 -14.95
N GLY A 42 5.33 -11.72 -15.13
CA GLY A 42 4.20 -11.36 -14.29
C GLY A 42 3.57 -10.03 -14.67
N ALA A 43 2.47 -9.69 -13.99
CA ALA A 43 1.76 -8.44 -14.22
C ALA A 43 2.58 -7.23 -13.75
N ASN A 44 2.44 -6.10 -14.45
CA ASN A 44 3.05 -4.83 -14.10
C ASN A 44 2.30 -4.18 -12.93
N VAL A 45 2.46 -4.75 -11.75
CA VAL A 45 1.88 -4.26 -10.50
C VAL A 45 2.94 -4.23 -9.42
N LEU A 46 2.86 -3.24 -8.56
CA LEU A 46 3.65 -3.25 -7.33
C LEU A 46 3.16 -4.39 -6.44
N ARG A 47 4.08 -5.15 -5.87
CA ARG A 47 3.73 -6.28 -5.01
C ARG A 47 2.93 -5.76 -3.82
N GLU A 48 1.66 -6.09 -3.79
CA GLU A 48 0.84 -5.96 -2.60
C GLU A 48 1.05 -7.20 -1.72
N GLU A 49 0.90 -7.03 -0.41
CA GLU A 49 0.84 -8.19 0.48
C GLU A 49 -0.26 -9.14 0.00
N ALA A 50 0.08 -10.43 -0.08
CA ALA A 50 -0.86 -11.44 -0.53
C ALA A 50 -2.14 -11.35 0.32
N ARG A 51 -3.28 -11.20 -0.35
CA ARG A 51 -4.58 -11.11 0.31
C ARG A 51 -4.78 -12.34 1.18
N GLU A 52 -5.06 -12.13 2.46
CA GLU A 52 -5.43 -13.21 3.37
C GLU A 52 -6.73 -13.87 2.87
N THR A 53 -6.75 -15.18 2.81
CA THR A 53 -7.96 -15.93 2.45
C THR A 53 -9.00 -15.82 3.55
N ARG A 54 -10.29 -15.96 3.19
CA ARG A 54 -11.40 -15.95 4.17
C ARG A 54 -11.14 -16.90 5.34
N LEU A 55 -10.58 -18.07 5.04
CA LEU A 55 -10.25 -19.06 6.04
C LEU A 55 -9.12 -18.61 6.98
N GLN A 56 -8.10 -17.93 6.44
CA GLN A 56 -7.00 -17.40 7.26
C GLN A 56 -7.48 -16.30 8.19
N VAL A 57 -8.29 -15.35 7.71
CA VAL A 57 -8.90 -14.29 8.54
C VAL A 57 -9.77 -14.91 9.64
N PHE A 58 -10.58 -15.93 9.32
CA PHE A 58 -11.41 -16.63 10.29
C PHE A 58 -10.56 -17.39 11.33
N LEU A 59 -9.55 -18.15 10.89
CA LEU A 59 -8.67 -18.92 11.80
C LEU A 59 -7.82 -18.00 12.69
N ARG A 60 -7.50 -16.79 12.21
CA ARG A 60 -6.78 -15.80 13.01
C ARG A 60 -7.55 -15.38 14.25
N GLN A 61 -8.89 -15.39 14.21
CA GLN A 61 -9.71 -15.08 15.37
C GLN A 61 -9.42 -16.05 16.54
N PHE A 62 -9.07 -17.30 16.26
CA PHE A 62 -8.80 -18.31 17.29
C PHE A 62 -7.39 -18.24 17.90
N LYS A 63 -6.50 -17.35 17.37
CA LYS A 63 -5.15 -17.15 17.94
C LYS A 63 -5.14 -16.23 19.17
N SER A 64 -6.25 -15.60 19.50
CA SER A 64 -6.36 -14.77 20.70
C SER A 64 -6.16 -15.62 21.95
N VAL A 65 -5.31 -15.15 22.86
CA VAL A 65 -5.06 -15.81 24.16
C VAL A 65 -6.36 -16.02 24.92
N LEU A 66 -7.28 -15.07 24.83
CA LEU A 66 -8.60 -15.15 25.45
C LEU A 66 -9.41 -16.35 24.92
N ILE A 67 -9.50 -16.50 23.60
CA ILE A 67 -10.26 -17.59 22.99
C ILE A 67 -9.62 -18.95 23.32
N ILE A 68 -8.30 -19.01 23.40
CA ILE A 68 -7.60 -20.22 23.83
C ILE A 68 -8.00 -20.59 25.29
N ILE A 69 -8.03 -19.61 26.20
CA ILE A 69 -8.46 -19.82 27.59
C ILE A 69 -9.92 -20.33 27.64
N LEU A 70 -10.82 -19.72 26.86
CA LEU A 70 -12.22 -20.14 26.77
C LEU A 70 -12.36 -21.57 26.22
N ILE A 71 -11.60 -21.95 25.20
CA ILE A 71 -11.61 -23.31 24.65
C ILE A 71 -11.11 -24.32 25.69
N VAL A 72 -10.05 -23.98 26.44
CA VAL A 72 -9.55 -24.83 27.53
C VAL A 72 -10.58 -24.96 28.64
N ALA A 73 -11.23 -23.86 29.02
CA ALA A 73 -12.30 -23.89 30.01
C ALA A 73 -13.49 -24.76 29.57
N ALA A 74 -13.93 -24.62 28.31
CA ALA A 74 -14.99 -25.46 27.74
C ALA A 74 -14.62 -26.96 27.74
N ALA A 75 -13.36 -27.28 27.40
CA ALA A 75 -12.87 -28.65 27.42
C ALA A 75 -12.88 -29.23 28.86
N ILE A 76 -12.47 -28.45 29.85
CA ILE A 76 -12.51 -28.86 31.26
C ILE A 76 -13.95 -29.05 31.73
N SER A 77 -14.86 -28.10 31.45
CA SER A 77 -16.30 -28.23 31.81
C SER A 77 -16.91 -29.50 31.18
N PHE A 78 -16.57 -29.81 29.93
CA PHE A 78 -17.04 -31.02 29.27
C PHE A 78 -16.52 -32.30 29.93
N LEU A 79 -15.24 -32.36 30.30
CA LEU A 79 -14.62 -33.52 30.93
C LEU A 79 -15.21 -33.78 32.32
N VAL A 80 -15.70 -32.76 32.98
CA VAL A 80 -16.30 -32.83 34.31
C VAL A 80 -17.78 -33.24 34.25
N GLY A 81 -18.37 -33.26 33.06
CA GLY A 81 -19.76 -33.65 32.86
C GLY A 81 -20.74 -32.46 32.77
N GLU A 82 -20.25 -31.22 32.80
CA GLU A 82 -21.08 -30.02 32.67
C GLU A 82 -21.20 -29.61 31.17
N ALA A 83 -21.86 -30.47 30.40
CA ALA A 83 -21.98 -30.31 28.97
C ALA A 83 -22.72 -29.02 28.53
N LEU A 84 -23.67 -28.53 29.36
CA LEU A 84 -24.41 -27.30 29.10
C LEU A 84 -23.52 -26.07 29.19
N ASP A 85 -22.65 -25.99 30.19
CA ASP A 85 -21.72 -24.89 30.39
C ASP A 85 -20.64 -24.90 29.30
N ALA A 86 -20.10 -26.07 28.94
CA ALA A 86 -19.19 -26.24 27.84
C ALA A 86 -19.81 -25.76 26.52
N ALA A 87 -21.07 -26.12 26.24
CA ALA A 87 -21.79 -25.69 25.04
C ALA A 87 -22.04 -24.17 25.04
N ALA A 88 -22.37 -23.57 26.17
CA ALA A 88 -22.56 -22.13 26.31
C ALA A 88 -21.25 -21.37 26.01
N ILE A 89 -20.11 -21.79 26.57
CA ILE A 89 -18.79 -21.19 26.33
C ILE A 89 -18.42 -21.32 24.85
N LEU A 90 -18.57 -22.50 24.24
CA LEU A 90 -18.26 -22.70 22.81
C LEU A 90 -19.17 -21.86 21.92
N THR A 91 -20.43 -21.66 22.27
CA THR A 91 -21.36 -20.81 21.54
C THR A 91 -20.86 -19.36 21.54
N ILE A 92 -20.42 -18.84 22.68
CA ILE A 92 -19.84 -17.49 22.78
C ILE A 92 -18.58 -17.38 21.94
N VAL A 93 -17.67 -18.37 22.00
CA VAL A 93 -16.44 -18.40 21.17
C VAL A 93 -16.77 -18.35 19.69
N VAL A 94 -17.73 -19.14 19.21
CA VAL A 94 -18.12 -19.15 17.79
C VAL A 94 -18.78 -17.83 17.39
N LEU A 95 -19.67 -17.27 18.23
CA LEU A 95 -20.29 -15.97 17.93
C LEU A 95 -19.26 -14.85 17.86
N ASN A 96 -18.30 -14.81 18.78
CA ASN A 96 -17.22 -13.82 18.76
C ASN A 96 -16.33 -13.98 17.52
N ALA A 97 -15.98 -15.21 17.16
CA ALA A 97 -15.20 -15.46 15.96
C ALA A 97 -15.94 -15.04 14.68
N LEU A 98 -17.25 -15.26 14.59
CA LEU A 98 -18.08 -14.84 13.46
C LEU A 98 -18.21 -13.31 13.39
N LEU A 99 -18.41 -12.64 14.52
CA LEU A 99 -18.47 -11.18 14.59
C LEU A 99 -17.14 -10.54 14.19
N GLY A 100 -16.04 -11.00 14.78
CA GLY A 100 -14.69 -10.52 14.45
C GLY A 100 -14.35 -10.73 12.97
N PHE A 101 -14.64 -11.91 12.42
CA PHE A 101 -14.49 -12.20 11.00
C PHE A 101 -15.31 -11.26 10.12
N SER A 102 -16.61 -11.07 10.44
CA SER A 102 -17.50 -10.19 9.64
C SER A 102 -17.00 -8.75 9.62
N GLN A 103 -16.56 -8.22 10.74
CA GLN A 103 -16.03 -6.85 10.86
C GLN A 103 -14.74 -6.67 10.07
N GLU A 104 -13.81 -7.60 10.22
CA GLU A 104 -12.51 -7.55 9.54
C GLU A 104 -12.64 -7.71 8.03
N TRP A 105 -13.52 -8.62 7.59
CA TRP A 105 -13.80 -8.82 6.17
C TRP A 105 -14.43 -7.60 5.51
N GLN A 106 -15.45 -6.98 6.12
CA GLN A 106 -16.10 -5.78 5.60
C GLN A 106 -15.12 -4.60 5.49
N ALA A 107 -14.22 -4.44 6.47
CA ALA A 107 -13.17 -3.42 6.40
C ALA A 107 -12.24 -3.64 5.20
N GLY A 108 -11.84 -4.87 4.93
CA GLY A 108 -11.01 -5.24 3.78
C GLY A 108 -11.69 -4.97 2.43
N GLU A 109 -12.98 -5.32 2.27
CA GLU A 109 -13.74 -5.09 1.03
C GLU A 109 -13.90 -3.59 0.71
N ALA A 110 -14.12 -2.74 1.71
CA ALA A 110 -14.25 -1.31 1.51
C ALA A 110 -12.97 -0.68 0.93
N ILE A 111 -11.80 -1.16 1.39
CA ILE A 111 -10.49 -0.71 0.89
C ILE A 111 -10.27 -1.18 -0.55
N GLU A 112 -10.64 -2.42 -0.87
CA GLU A 112 -10.48 -2.96 -2.23
C GLU A 112 -11.36 -2.25 -3.27
N ALA A 113 -12.58 -1.91 -2.91
CA ALA A 113 -13.46 -1.14 -3.79
C ALA A 113 -12.87 0.22 -4.18
N LEU A 114 -12.14 0.88 -3.27
CA LEU A 114 -11.43 2.13 -3.55
C LEU A 114 -10.22 1.92 -4.49
N LYS A 115 -9.51 0.79 -4.36
CA LYS A 115 -8.36 0.48 -5.23
C LYS A 115 -8.78 0.26 -6.68
N LYS A 116 -9.91 -0.39 -6.93
CA LYS A 116 -10.45 -0.64 -8.28
C LYS A 116 -10.81 0.62 -9.07
N LEU A 117 -11.02 1.75 -8.41
CA LEU A 117 -11.27 3.04 -9.06
C LEU A 117 -9.99 3.68 -9.65
N LEU A 118 -8.82 3.08 -9.43
CA LEU A 118 -7.51 3.60 -9.82
C LEU A 118 -6.86 2.76 -10.93
N VAL A 119 -7.65 2.04 -11.74
CA VAL A 119 -7.11 1.29 -12.89
C VAL A 119 -6.46 2.29 -13.85
N GLN A 120 -5.18 2.10 -14.12
CA GLN A 120 -4.42 2.89 -15.08
C GLN A 120 -4.44 2.16 -16.42
N HIS A 121 -4.67 2.92 -17.49
CA HIS A 121 -4.58 2.43 -18.85
C HIS A 121 -3.25 2.86 -19.47
N ALA A 122 -2.77 2.10 -20.44
CA ALA A 122 -1.60 2.41 -21.23
C ALA A 122 -1.90 2.17 -22.70
N VAL A 123 -1.40 3.03 -23.57
CA VAL A 123 -1.50 2.86 -25.02
C VAL A 123 -0.21 2.22 -25.51
N VAL A 124 -0.32 1.02 -26.07
CA VAL A 124 0.81 0.26 -26.61
C VAL A 124 0.65 0.03 -28.11
N VAL A 125 1.76 -0.25 -28.78
CA VAL A 125 1.76 -0.72 -30.16
C VAL A 125 2.08 -2.20 -30.15
N ARG A 126 1.13 -3.04 -30.57
CA ARG A 126 1.29 -4.49 -30.74
C ARG A 126 0.77 -4.89 -32.12
N ASP A 127 1.46 -5.79 -32.79
CA ASP A 127 1.15 -6.19 -34.17
C ASP A 127 1.04 -5.02 -35.16
N GLY A 128 1.72 -3.88 -34.87
CA GLY A 128 1.66 -2.66 -35.67
C GLY A 128 0.45 -1.77 -35.41
N GLU A 129 -0.46 -2.16 -34.51
CA GLU A 129 -1.68 -1.43 -34.19
C GLU A 129 -1.61 -0.81 -32.77
N ARG A 130 -2.21 0.37 -32.64
CA ARG A 130 -2.38 1.03 -31.32
C ARG A 130 -3.49 0.32 -30.57
N GLN A 131 -3.19 -0.06 -29.33
CA GLN A 131 -4.13 -0.74 -28.43
C GLN A 131 -4.07 -0.08 -27.06
N GLU A 132 -5.23 0.26 -26.52
CA GLU A 132 -5.37 0.68 -25.13
C GLU A 132 -5.56 -0.56 -24.27
N ILE A 133 -4.66 -0.77 -23.32
CA ILE A 133 -4.68 -1.93 -22.41
C ILE A 133 -4.64 -1.48 -20.96
N ASP A 134 -5.02 -2.38 -20.04
CA ASP A 134 -4.72 -2.20 -18.62
C ASP A 134 -3.20 -2.12 -18.42
N ALA A 135 -2.72 -1.10 -17.69
CA ALA A 135 -1.29 -0.93 -17.41
C ALA A 135 -0.67 -2.17 -16.73
N ALA A 136 -1.46 -2.98 -16.02
CA ALA A 136 -1.02 -4.26 -15.47
C ALA A 136 -0.61 -5.29 -16.53
N GLY A 137 -1.09 -5.14 -17.77
CA GLY A 137 -0.78 -5.99 -18.91
C GLY A 137 0.45 -5.54 -19.72
N VAL A 138 1.13 -4.47 -19.31
CA VAL A 138 2.37 -3.99 -19.94
C VAL A 138 3.53 -4.91 -19.56
N VAL A 139 4.35 -5.28 -20.55
CA VAL A 139 5.48 -6.20 -20.38
C VAL A 139 6.78 -5.62 -20.93
N PRO A 140 7.95 -6.07 -20.46
CA PRO A 140 9.23 -5.68 -21.02
C PRO A 140 9.30 -5.96 -22.54
N GLY A 141 9.71 -4.95 -23.32
CA GLY A 141 9.73 -5.00 -24.78
C GLY A 141 8.49 -4.38 -25.45
N ASP A 142 7.41 -4.06 -24.72
CA ASP A 142 6.29 -3.31 -25.26
C ASP A 142 6.73 -1.93 -25.75
N LEU A 143 6.16 -1.47 -26.86
CA LEU A 143 6.31 -0.11 -27.36
C LEU A 143 5.12 0.72 -26.85
N VAL A 144 5.37 1.60 -25.87
CA VAL A 144 4.36 2.46 -25.27
C VAL A 144 4.33 3.80 -25.98
N LEU A 145 3.14 4.31 -26.26
CA LEU A 145 2.89 5.67 -26.70
C LEU A 145 2.71 6.56 -25.48
N LEU A 146 3.29 7.74 -25.53
CA LEU A 146 3.25 8.75 -24.48
C LEU A 146 2.64 10.02 -25.06
N GLU A 147 1.53 10.46 -24.49
CA GLU A 147 0.85 11.70 -24.86
C GLU A 147 0.68 12.59 -23.63
N MET A 148 0.56 13.90 -23.84
CA MET A 148 0.40 14.88 -22.78
C MET A 148 -0.80 14.54 -21.88
N GLY A 149 -0.59 14.54 -20.56
CA GLY A 149 -1.59 14.18 -19.54
C GLY A 149 -1.58 12.70 -19.15
N GLU A 150 -0.88 11.84 -19.90
CA GLU A 150 -0.80 10.43 -19.59
C GLU A 150 0.24 10.15 -18.50
N ARG A 151 -0.02 9.10 -17.75
CA ARG A 151 0.88 8.59 -16.72
C ARG A 151 1.73 7.47 -17.30
N VAL A 152 3.02 7.54 -17.06
CA VAL A 152 3.97 6.53 -17.51
C VAL A 152 3.73 5.21 -16.79
N PRO A 153 3.43 4.11 -17.51
CA PRO A 153 2.98 2.86 -16.90
C PRO A 153 4.12 1.99 -16.34
N ALA A 154 5.34 2.16 -16.85
CA ALA A 154 6.51 1.34 -16.55
C ALA A 154 7.78 2.14 -16.77
N ASP A 155 8.96 1.60 -16.51
CA ASP A 155 10.21 2.28 -16.89
C ASP A 155 10.48 2.05 -18.38
N LEU A 156 10.72 3.15 -19.10
CA LEU A 156 10.86 3.16 -20.56
C LEU A 156 12.18 3.78 -20.97
N VAL A 157 12.78 3.24 -22.02
CA VAL A 157 13.80 3.96 -22.83
C VAL A 157 13.12 4.66 -23.99
N ILE A 158 13.37 5.96 -24.16
CA ILE A 158 12.76 6.77 -25.22
C ILE A 158 13.37 6.43 -26.55
N VAL A 159 12.52 6.09 -27.53
CA VAL A 159 12.93 5.79 -28.91
C VAL A 159 12.58 6.91 -29.88
N GLU A 160 11.51 7.65 -29.59
CA GLU A 160 11.09 8.84 -30.34
C GLU A 160 10.47 9.84 -29.35
N GLY A 161 10.72 11.13 -29.56
CA GLY A 161 10.13 12.19 -28.74
C GLY A 161 10.11 13.53 -29.51
N THR A 162 9.01 14.25 -29.39
CA THR A 162 8.83 15.60 -29.91
C THR A 162 8.42 16.50 -28.77
N SER A 163 9.32 17.35 -28.30
CA SER A 163 9.12 18.27 -27.17
C SER A 163 8.56 17.52 -25.95
N LEU A 164 9.02 16.28 -25.73
CA LEU A 164 8.54 15.42 -24.65
C LEU A 164 9.11 15.89 -23.32
N GLU A 165 8.27 16.41 -22.45
CA GLU A 165 8.61 16.79 -21.09
C GLU A 165 7.82 15.94 -20.10
N VAL A 166 8.51 15.47 -19.05
CA VAL A 166 7.92 14.59 -18.03
C VAL A 166 8.13 15.18 -16.65
N ASP A 167 7.06 15.25 -15.88
CA ASP A 167 7.11 15.58 -14.45
C ASP A 167 7.56 14.34 -13.65
N GLU A 168 8.79 14.40 -13.17
CA GLU A 168 9.43 13.35 -12.38
C GLU A 168 9.48 13.69 -10.88
N ALA A 169 8.77 14.71 -10.44
CA ALA A 169 8.70 15.12 -9.03
C ALA A 169 8.39 13.96 -8.06
N PRO A 170 7.51 13.00 -8.39
CA PRO A 170 7.24 11.87 -7.49
C PRO A 170 8.46 10.97 -7.22
N LEU A 171 9.47 11.01 -8.11
CA LEU A 171 10.65 10.15 -8.03
C LEU A 171 11.91 10.94 -7.60
N THR A 172 12.07 12.15 -8.11
CA THR A 172 13.27 12.99 -7.91
C THR A 172 13.08 14.07 -6.84
N GLY A 173 11.84 14.46 -6.57
CA GLY A 173 11.49 15.59 -5.72
C GLY A 173 11.65 16.96 -6.40
N GLU A 174 12.08 17.01 -7.67
CA GLU A 174 12.25 18.26 -8.43
C GLU A 174 10.95 18.65 -9.14
N SER A 175 10.54 19.92 -8.99
CA SER A 175 9.28 20.43 -9.54
C SER A 175 9.35 20.86 -11.01
N SER A 176 10.54 20.92 -11.58
CA SER A 176 10.70 21.29 -13.00
C SER A 176 10.57 20.04 -13.86
N PRO A 177 9.72 20.06 -14.90
CA PRO A 177 9.67 18.97 -15.87
C PRO A 177 11.03 18.76 -16.53
N VAL A 178 11.30 17.51 -16.89
CA VAL A 178 12.55 17.10 -17.53
C VAL A 178 12.30 16.81 -19.00
N ASP A 179 13.11 17.44 -19.88
CA ASP A 179 13.12 17.15 -21.31
C ASP A 179 13.59 15.72 -21.57
N LYS A 180 12.84 14.98 -22.37
CA LYS A 180 13.15 13.59 -22.73
C LYS A 180 13.41 13.45 -24.23
N ALA A 181 14.53 12.82 -24.57
CA ALA A 181 14.92 12.60 -25.95
C ALA A 181 15.63 11.23 -26.09
N PRO A 182 15.55 10.61 -27.29
CA PRO A 182 16.35 9.43 -27.59
C PRO A 182 17.84 9.73 -27.48
N GLY A 183 18.60 8.79 -26.96
CA GLY A 183 20.04 8.97 -26.85
C GLY A 183 20.71 7.85 -26.04
N ARG A 184 22.01 8.04 -25.84
CA ARG A 184 22.85 7.19 -24.97
C ARG A 184 23.50 8.09 -23.93
N LEU A 185 23.48 7.66 -22.68
CA LEU A 185 24.07 8.35 -21.54
C LEU A 185 25.19 7.50 -20.92
N PRO A 186 26.13 8.08 -20.18
CA PRO A 186 27.06 7.30 -19.38
C PRO A 186 26.34 6.40 -18.37
N ALA A 187 26.87 5.21 -18.14
CA ALA A 187 26.28 4.25 -17.18
C ALA A 187 26.14 4.83 -15.77
N GLU A 188 27.05 5.71 -15.38
CA GLU A 188 27.08 6.34 -14.05
C GLU A 188 26.10 7.54 -13.91
N THR A 189 25.28 7.83 -14.95
CA THR A 189 24.33 8.95 -14.94
C THR A 189 23.31 8.74 -13.81
N CYS A 190 23.20 9.71 -12.92
CA CYS A 190 22.23 9.64 -11.84
C CYS A 190 20.77 9.67 -12.37
N LEU A 191 19.84 9.11 -11.60
CA LEU A 191 18.47 8.90 -12.05
C LEU A 191 17.79 10.19 -12.58
N ALA A 192 17.95 11.30 -11.85
CA ALA A 192 17.35 12.59 -12.22
C ALA A 192 17.90 13.20 -13.52
N GLU A 193 19.06 12.76 -13.99
CA GLU A 193 19.71 13.26 -15.20
C GLU A 193 19.51 12.33 -16.42
N ARG A 194 18.78 11.21 -16.25
CA ARG A 194 18.53 10.27 -17.34
C ARG A 194 17.48 10.81 -18.32
N SER A 195 17.91 11.70 -19.22
CA SER A 195 17.04 12.31 -20.22
C SER A 195 16.56 11.35 -21.31
N ASN A 196 17.19 10.17 -21.47
CA ASN A 196 16.79 9.15 -22.43
C ASN A 196 15.84 8.08 -21.87
N MET A 197 15.43 8.22 -20.62
CA MET A 197 14.50 7.32 -19.96
C MET A 197 13.35 8.09 -19.31
N THR A 198 12.22 7.41 -19.10
CA THR A 198 11.14 7.88 -18.24
C THR A 198 10.66 6.74 -17.35
N PHE A 199 10.08 7.06 -16.20
CA PHE A 199 9.91 6.13 -15.09
C PHE A 199 8.45 5.93 -14.74
N ALA A 200 8.13 4.74 -14.24
CA ALA A 200 6.80 4.40 -13.77
C ALA A 200 6.26 5.45 -12.78
N GLY A 201 5.01 5.85 -12.95
CA GLY A 201 4.33 6.77 -12.03
C GLY A 201 4.57 8.25 -12.26
N THR A 202 5.49 8.63 -13.18
CA THR A 202 5.68 10.01 -13.65
C THR A 202 4.59 10.42 -14.66
N THR A 203 4.49 11.69 -15.00
CA THR A 203 3.41 12.20 -15.87
C THR A 203 3.97 13.01 -17.02
N VAL A 204 3.50 12.76 -18.24
CA VAL A 204 3.83 13.57 -19.42
C VAL A 204 3.12 14.92 -19.33
N VAL A 205 3.87 16.01 -19.28
CA VAL A 205 3.32 17.36 -19.14
C VAL A 205 3.31 18.15 -20.44
N ASN A 206 4.17 17.76 -21.40
CA ASN A 206 4.24 18.38 -22.71
C ASN A 206 4.72 17.39 -23.79
N GLY A 207 4.31 17.64 -25.02
CA GLY A 207 4.75 16.88 -26.18
C GLY A 207 4.17 15.45 -26.26
N HIS A 208 4.86 14.63 -27.05
CA HIS A 208 4.51 13.22 -27.23
C HIS A 208 5.77 12.42 -27.60
N GLY A 209 5.69 11.10 -27.39
CA GLY A 209 6.82 10.21 -27.70
C GLY A 209 6.46 8.74 -27.68
N ARG A 210 7.47 7.93 -27.90
CA ARG A 210 7.40 6.46 -27.79
C ARG A 210 8.57 5.95 -26.98
N GLY A 211 8.30 4.98 -26.12
CA GLY A 211 9.33 4.33 -25.33
C GLY A 211 9.18 2.81 -25.33
N ILE A 212 10.29 2.11 -25.21
CA ILE A 212 10.33 0.66 -25.03
C ILE A 212 10.37 0.37 -23.53
N VAL A 213 9.48 -0.48 -23.06
CA VAL A 213 9.42 -0.94 -21.67
C VAL A 213 10.66 -1.77 -21.35
N VAL A 214 11.40 -1.37 -20.34
CA VAL A 214 12.61 -2.06 -19.88
C VAL A 214 12.46 -2.71 -18.50
N ALA A 215 11.57 -2.16 -17.65
CA ALA A 215 11.27 -2.73 -16.35
C ALA A 215 9.80 -2.53 -15.99
N THR A 216 9.22 -3.51 -15.27
CA THR A 216 7.81 -3.52 -14.85
C THR A 216 7.67 -3.89 -13.37
N GLY A 217 6.59 -3.44 -12.74
CA GLY A 217 6.24 -3.78 -11.37
C GLY A 217 7.33 -3.46 -10.35
N MET A 218 7.73 -4.45 -9.58
CA MET A 218 8.78 -4.31 -8.55
C MET A 218 10.19 -4.10 -9.10
N GLN A 219 10.40 -4.28 -10.40
CA GLN A 219 11.70 -4.06 -11.04
C GLN A 219 11.88 -2.61 -11.51
N THR A 220 10.81 -1.80 -11.54
CA THR A 220 10.89 -0.36 -11.83
C THR A 220 11.63 0.37 -10.69
N GLU A 221 12.17 1.54 -10.98
CA GLU A 221 12.79 2.39 -9.96
C GLU A 221 11.80 2.69 -8.82
N PHE A 222 10.57 3.00 -9.16
CA PHE A 222 9.51 3.19 -8.16
C PHE A 222 9.19 1.91 -7.38
N GLY A 223 9.23 0.76 -8.05
CA GLY A 223 9.04 -0.56 -7.43
C GLY A 223 10.15 -0.91 -6.44
N GLN A 224 11.40 -0.56 -6.75
CA GLN A 224 12.53 -0.76 -5.83
C GLN A 224 12.40 0.10 -4.57
N ILE A 225 12.01 1.37 -4.71
CA ILE A 225 11.73 2.26 -3.57
C ILE A 225 10.59 1.70 -2.72
N ALA A 226 9.50 1.25 -3.35
CA ALA A 226 8.38 0.62 -2.66
C ALA A 226 8.80 -0.66 -1.91
N GLY A 227 9.67 -1.47 -2.51
CA GLY A 227 10.22 -2.68 -1.89
C GLY A 227 11.09 -2.40 -0.67
N LEU A 228 11.87 -1.31 -0.68
CA LEU A 228 12.64 -0.86 0.49
C LEU A 228 11.71 -0.43 1.62
N SER A 229 10.63 0.29 1.30
CA SER A 229 9.63 0.71 2.28
C SER A 229 8.90 -0.47 2.93
N GLN A 230 8.61 -1.53 2.17
CA GLN A 230 7.97 -2.74 2.70
C GLN A 230 8.86 -3.54 3.68
N ARG A 231 10.18 -3.48 3.52
CA ARG A 231 11.14 -4.14 4.45
C ARG A 231 11.15 -3.53 5.85
N VAL A 232 10.68 -2.31 6.01
CA VAL A 232 10.60 -1.63 7.31
C VAL A 232 9.49 -2.23 8.19
N GLY A 233 8.63 -3.09 7.65
CA GLY A 233 7.58 -3.81 8.37
C GLY A 233 6.43 -2.92 8.84
N ASP A 234 5.26 -3.51 9.02
CA ASP A 234 4.13 -2.85 9.68
C ASP A 234 4.43 -2.77 11.18
N GLU A 235 5.04 -1.68 11.65
CA GLU A 235 5.13 -1.42 13.08
C GLU A 235 3.72 -1.27 13.67
N ALA A 236 3.48 -1.98 14.79
CA ALA A 236 2.23 -1.85 15.53
C ALA A 236 2.00 -0.38 15.92
N THR A 237 0.80 0.12 15.66
CA THR A 237 0.43 1.50 15.98
C THR A 237 0.54 1.78 17.50
N PRO A 238 0.68 3.05 17.91
CA PRO A 238 0.68 3.42 19.32
C PRO A 238 -0.55 2.89 20.08
N LEU A 239 -1.74 2.96 19.46
CA LEU A 239 -2.99 2.45 20.06
C LEU A 239 -2.97 0.93 20.16
N ALA A 240 -2.53 0.22 19.11
CA ALA A 240 -2.41 -1.23 19.14
C ALA A 240 -1.48 -1.68 20.30
N ARG A 241 -0.31 -1.02 20.45
CA ARG A 241 0.60 -1.28 21.58
C ARG A 241 -0.04 -0.99 22.95
N GLN A 242 -0.85 0.07 23.06
CA GLN A 242 -1.58 0.38 24.28
C GLN A 242 -2.67 -0.64 24.58
N MET A 243 -3.40 -1.10 23.54
CA MET A 243 -4.43 -2.14 23.69
C MET A 243 -3.83 -3.48 24.11
N ASP A 244 -2.69 -3.87 23.56
CA ASP A 244 -1.97 -5.07 23.96
C ASP A 244 -1.50 -5.00 25.42
N ARG A 245 -1.01 -3.83 25.87
CA ARG A 245 -0.65 -3.63 27.27
C ARG A 245 -1.87 -3.71 28.17
N LEU A 246 -2.94 -3.00 27.84
CA LEU A 246 -4.19 -3.02 28.58
C LEU A 246 -4.75 -4.44 28.66
N GLY A 247 -4.76 -5.18 27.55
CA GLY A 247 -5.20 -6.57 27.52
C GLY A 247 -4.37 -7.47 28.42
N ARG A 248 -3.04 -7.29 28.46
CA ARG A 248 -2.15 -8.03 29.35
C ARG A 248 -2.40 -7.68 30.82
N ASP A 249 -2.51 -6.40 31.16
CA ASP A 249 -2.71 -5.92 32.52
C ASP A 249 -4.06 -6.40 33.07
N LEU A 250 -5.12 -6.27 32.28
CA LEU A 250 -6.44 -6.80 32.63
C LEU A 250 -6.45 -8.33 32.77
N GLY A 251 -5.73 -9.03 31.86
CA GLY A 251 -5.56 -10.48 31.94
C GLY A 251 -4.85 -10.90 33.23
N LEU A 252 -3.79 -10.22 33.64
CA LEU A 252 -3.12 -10.49 34.92
C LEU A 252 -4.02 -10.22 36.11
N ILE A 253 -4.78 -9.13 36.11
CA ILE A 253 -5.75 -8.80 37.15
C ILE A 253 -6.83 -9.88 37.21
N ALA A 254 -7.37 -10.31 36.06
CA ALA A 254 -8.39 -11.35 35.98
C ALA A 254 -7.91 -12.68 36.57
N VAL A 255 -6.68 -13.09 36.20
CA VAL A 255 -6.06 -14.30 36.77
C VAL A 255 -5.85 -14.14 38.26
N GLY A 256 -5.40 -12.99 38.74
CA GLY A 256 -5.25 -12.71 40.19
C GLY A 256 -6.56 -12.83 40.96
N ILE A 257 -7.65 -12.26 40.42
CA ILE A 257 -8.99 -12.35 41.00
C ILE A 257 -9.49 -13.81 41.01
N ALA A 258 -9.28 -14.53 39.89
CA ALA A 258 -9.67 -15.94 39.79
C ALA A 258 -8.95 -16.81 40.82
N VAL A 259 -7.62 -16.64 40.95
CA VAL A 259 -6.83 -17.36 41.95
C VAL A 259 -7.29 -17.04 43.38
N LEU A 260 -7.56 -15.76 43.66
CA LEU A 260 -8.05 -15.33 44.96
C LEU A 260 -9.44 -15.96 45.27
N ALA A 261 -10.34 -15.94 44.29
CA ALA A 261 -11.68 -16.55 44.44
C ALA A 261 -11.61 -18.05 44.70
N VAL A 262 -10.73 -18.76 43.96
CA VAL A 262 -10.47 -20.18 44.18
C VAL A 262 -9.90 -20.43 45.59
N ALA A 263 -8.92 -19.64 46.04
CA ALA A 263 -8.32 -19.78 47.34
C ALA A 263 -9.34 -19.57 48.49
N VAL A 264 -10.16 -18.53 48.38
CA VAL A 264 -11.24 -18.26 49.38
C VAL A 264 -12.28 -19.35 49.37
N GLY A 265 -12.68 -19.87 48.21
CA GLY A 265 -13.65 -20.96 48.09
C GLY A 265 -13.14 -22.28 48.73
N LEU A 266 -11.86 -22.58 48.54
CA LEU A 266 -11.21 -23.75 49.15
C LEU A 266 -11.16 -23.62 50.69
N LEU A 267 -10.88 -22.42 51.21
CA LEU A 267 -10.94 -22.17 52.66
C LEU A 267 -12.35 -22.34 53.23
N GLN A 268 -13.38 -22.13 52.41
CA GLN A 268 -14.78 -22.38 52.76
C GLN A 268 -15.22 -23.83 52.55
N GLN A 269 -14.28 -24.74 52.23
CA GLN A 269 -14.52 -26.17 51.95
C GLN A 269 -15.46 -26.43 50.77
N ARG A 270 -15.52 -25.51 49.79
CA ARG A 270 -16.23 -25.71 48.53
C ARG A 270 -15.43 -26.62 47.59
N GLY A 271 -16.11 -27.27 46.67
CA GLY A 271 -15.48 -28.18 45.72
C GLY A 271 -14.48 -27.43 44.82
N LEU A 272 -13.29 -28.02 44.65
CA LEU A 272 -12.23 -27.44 43.80
C LEU A 272 -12.73 -27.07 42.40
N LEU A 273 -13.57 -27.94 41.84
CA LEU A 273 -14.11 -27.77 40.51
C LEU A 273 -15.09 -26.60 40.39
N GLU A 274 -16.03 -26.50 41.37
CA GLU A 274 -16.97 -25.38 41.45
C GLU A 274 -16.22 -24.05 41.51
N MET A 275 -15.16 -23.98 42.30
CA MET A 275 -14.34 -22.78 42.45
C MET A 275 -13.51 -22.50 41.20
N PHE A 276 -13.04 -23.52 40.49
CA PHE A 276 -12.35 -23.36 39.22
C PHE A 276 -13.28 -22.72 38.17
N LEU A 277 -14.51 -23.21 38.04
CA LEU A 277 -15.51 -22.64 37.13
C LEU A 277 -15.87 -21.19 37.45
N VAL A 278 -16.03 -20.88 38.75
CA VAL A 278 -16.22 -19.50 39.21
C VAL A 278 -15.01 -18.62 38.83
N GLY A 279 -13.79 -19.12 39.05
CA GLY A 279 -12.57 -18.41 38.66
C GLY A 279 -12.48 -18.12 37.15
N VAL A 280 -12.81 -19.10 36.31
CA VAL A 280 -12.85 -18.93 34.85
C VAL A 280 -13.92 -17.91 34.46
N SER A 281 -15.13 -18.01 35.03
CA SER A 281 -16.22 -17.06 34.73
C SER A 281 -15.86 -15.63 35.12
N LEU A 282 -15.21 -15.44 36.27
CA LEU A 282 -14.69 -14.12 36.68
C LEU A 282 -13.59 -13.60 35.73
N ALA A 283 -12.66 -14.47 35.32
CA ALA A 283 -11.61 -14.09 34.39
C ALA A 283 -12.18 -13.63 33.05
N VAL A 284 -13.20 -14.31 32.54
CA VAL A 284 -13.90 -13.94 31.30
C VAL A 284 -14.64 -12.61 31.45
N ALA A 285 -15.34 -12.40 32.56
CA ALA A 285 -16.14 -11.18 32.77
C ALA A 285 -15.33 -9.89 32.84
N VAL A 286 -14.04 -9.95 33.18
CA VAL A 286 -13.15 -8.78 33.27
C VAL A 286 -12.64 -8.33 31.89
N ILE A 287 -12.71 -9.19 30.89
CA ILE A 287 -12.11 -8.90 29.59
C ILE A 287 -13.09 -8.10 28.72
N PRO A 288 -12.71 -6.89 28.25
CA PRO A 288 -13.58 -6.04 27.44
C PRO A 288 -13.58 -6.52 25.97
N GLU A 289 -14.35 -7.56 25.65
CA GLU A 289 -14.40 -8.18 24.31
C GLU A 289 -14.85 -7.19 23.21
N GLY A 290 -15.66 -6.19 23.55
CA GLY A 290 -16.14 -5.18 22.62
C GLY A 290 -15.13 -4.09 22.25
N LEU A 291 -14.00 -3.96 22.97
CA LEU A 291 -13.08 -2.84 22.80
C LEU A 291 -12.42 -2.78 21.40
N PRO A 292 -11.89 -3.89 20.83
CA PRO A 292 -11.34 -3.88 19.46
C PRO A 292 -12.39 -3.49 18.41
N ALA A 293 -13.61 -3.96 18.57
CA ALA A 293 -14.72 -3.64 17.65
C ALA A 293 -15.07 -2.15 17.69
N VAL A 294 -15.17 -1.55 18.88
CA VAL A 294 -15.45 -0.11 19.04
C VAL A 294 -14.32 0.74 18.45
N VAL A 295 -13.07 0.36 18.66
CA VAL A 295 -11.91 1.05 18.07
C VAL A 295 -11.98 0.99 16.55
N THR A 296 -12.15 -0.18 15.95
CA THR A 296 -12.23 -0.35 14.50
C THR A 296 -13.39 0.46 13.90
N LEU A 297 -14.56 0.42 14.52
CA LEU A 297 -15.73 1.19 14.08
C LEU A 297 -15.46 2.71 14.15
N THR A 298 -14.84 3.17 15.22
CA THR A 298 -14.49 4.59 15.42
C THR A 298 -13.50 5.06 14.36
N LEU A 299 -12.47 4.28 14.06
CA LEU A 299 -11.51 4.56 13.01
C LEU A 299 -12.17 4.58 11.63
N ALA A 300 -13.08 3.64 11.34
CA ALA A 300 -13.82 3.60 10.07
C ALA A 300 -14.71 4.86 9.89
N ILE A 301 -15.39 5.31 10.95
CA ILE A 301 -16.16 6.56 10.94
C ILE A 301 -15.22 7.76 10.74
N GLY A 302 -14.07 7.77 11.39
CA GLY A 302 -13.04 8.79 11.22
C GLY A 302 -12.58 8.91 9.77
N ILE A 303 -12.24 7.81 9.12
CA ILE A 303 -11.85 7.76 7.70
C ILE A 303 -12.97 8.28 6.80
N LYS A 304 -14.22 7.86 7.03
CA LYS A 304 -15.36 8.37 6.26
C LYS A 304 -15.51 9.90 6.36
N ASN A 305 -15.26 10.47 7.53
CA ASN A 305 -15.29 11.92 7.72
C ASN A 305 -14.11 12.63 7.06
N MET A 306 -12.93 12.01 7.04
CA MET A 306 -11.73 12.52 6.35
C MET A 306 -11.91 12.50 4.83
N MET A 307 -12.49 11.44 4.27
CA MET A 307 -12.83 11.37 2.83
C MET A 307 -13.76 12.48 2.39
N ARG A 308 -14.73 12.88 3.22
CA ARG A 308 -15.61 14.03 2.94
C ARG A 308 -14.86 15.37 2.86
N ARG A 309 -13.63 15.43 3.37
CA ARG A 309 -12.73 16.58 3.32
C ARG A 309 -11.58 16.40 2.33
N ASN A 310 -11.77 15.53 1.33
CA ASN A 310 -10.77 15.18 0.31
C ASN A 310 -9.46 14.59 0.87
N CYS A 311 -9.49 14.04 2.10
CA CYS A 311 -8.36 13.34 2.69
C CYS A 311 -8.56 11.83 2.51
N LEU A 312 -7.85 11.24 1.54
CA LEU A 312 -7.92 9.81 1.24
C LEU A 312 -6.93 9.05 2.11
N ILE A 313 -7.43 8.20 2.99
CA ILE A 313 -6.62 7.31 3.84
C ILE A 313 -6.78 5.88 3.31
N ARG A 314 -5.66 5.24 2.96
CA ARG A 314 -5.63 3.89 2.38
C ARG A 314 -5.51 2.77 3.42
N ARG A 315 -5.13 3.08 4.66
CA ARG A 315 -4.94 2.10 5.75
C ARG A 315 -5.60 2.60 7.03
N LEU A 316 -6.37 1.76 7.71
CA LEU A 316 -6.99 2.08 9.01
C LEU A 316 -6.00 2.60 10.06
N PRO A 317 -4.80 1.97 10.21
CA PRO A 317 -3.80 2.44 11.18
C PRO A 317 -3.30 3.86 10.91
N ALA A 318 -3.27 4.32 9.66
CA ALA A 318 -2.81 5.66 9.31
C ALA A 318 -3.73 6.77 9.86
N SER A 319 -5.03 6.49 10.00
CA SER A 319 -5.99 7.43 10.63
C SER A 319 -5.69 7.68 12.10
N GLU A 320 -5.28 6.64 12.82
CA GLU A 320 -4.85 6.72 14.22
C GLU A 320 -3.54 7.49 14.35
N THR A 321 -2.54 7.11 13.54
CA THR A 321 -1.22 7.72 13.55
C THR A 321 -1.32 9.23 13.31
N LEU A 322 -2.18 9.66 12.37
CA LEU A 322 -2.39 11.08 12.08
C LEU A 322 -2.84 11.89 13.32
N GLY A 323 -3.65 11.29 14.21
CA GLY A 323 -4.09 11.92 15.45
C GLY A 323 -3.05 11.93 16.58
N ALA A 324 -2.01 11.11 16.48
CA ALA A 324 -1.01 10.87 17.53
C ALA A 324 0.39 11.40 17.16
N VAL A 325 0.59 11.98 15.97
CA VAL A 325 1.90 12.47 15.53
C VAL A 325 2.38 13.67 16.38
N SER A 326 3.64 13.64 16.76
CA SER A 326 4.35 14.76 17.40
C SER A 326 5.34 15.43 16.45
N VAL A 327 5.72 14.75 15.37
CA VAL A 327 6.66 15.25 14.35
C VAL A 327 6.08 14.95 12.97
N ILE A 328 6.04 15.96 12.11
CA ILE A 328 5.60 15.84 10.72
C ILE A 328 6.80 16.10 9.81
N CYS A 329 7.24 15.07 9.10
CA CYS A 329 8.22 15.20 8.03
C CYS A 329 7.46 15.40 6.73
N THR A 330 7.67 16.53 6.06
CA THR A 330 6.96 16.85 4.82
C THR A 330 7.95 17.20 3.73
N ASP A 331 7.65 16.79 2.51
CA ASP A 331 8.36 17.27 1.33
C ASP A 331 7.94 18.71 0.99
N LYS A 332 8.80 19.43 0.27
CA LYS A 332 8.52 20.79 -0.19
C LYS A 332 7.59 20.77 -1.41
N THR A 333 7.94 19.99 -2.41
CA THR A 333 7.35 20.04 -3.76
C THR A 333 6.01 19.30 -3.83
N GLY A 334 4.94 19.97 -4.31
CA GLY A 334 3.60 19.36 -4.39
C GLY A 334 2.92 19.10 -3.05
N THR A 335 3.59 19.39 -1.91
CA THR A 335 3.07 19.21 -0.56
C THR A 335 2.95 20.56 0.15
N LEU A 336 4.05 21.27 0.36
CA LEU A 336 4.06 22.66 0.86
C LEU A 336 3.82 23.67 -0.25
N THR A 337 4.20 23.34 -1.46
CA THR A 337 3.98 24.12 -2.67
C THR A 337 2.95 23.43 -3.56
N ARG A 338 2.43 24.13 -4.58
CA ARG A 338 1.44 23.60 -5.52
C ARG A 338 2.06 22.82 -6.69
N ASN A 339 3.38 22.67 -6.73
CA ASN A 339 4.12 22.17 -7.90
C ASN A 339 3.83 22.97 -9.18
N GLU A 340 3.58 24.27 -9.02
CA GLU A 340 3.26 25.20 -10.11
C GLU A 340 4.27 26.34 -10.12
N MET A 341 4.82 26.64 -11.30
CA MET A 341 5.70 27.77 -11.51
C MET A 341 4.88 28.98 -11.91
N THR A 342 4.87 30.03 -11.10
CA THR A 342 4.16 31.27 -11.37
C THR A 342 5.13 32.40 -11.65
N VAL A 343 4.97 33.07 -12.79
CA VAL A 343 5.75 34.25 -13.12
C VAL A 343 5.32 35.41 -12.23
N VAL A 344 6.16 35.79 -11.27
CA VAL A 344 5.86 36.92 -10.36
C VAL A 344 6.47 38.24 -10.82
N ARG A 345 7.51 38.22 -11.68
CA ARG A 345 8.13 39.45 -12.20
C ARG A 345 8.84 39.15 -13.53
N VAL A 346 8.62 39.99 -14.49
CA VAL A 346 9.35 40.02 -15.78
C VAL A 346 10.20 41.27 -15.78
N ARG A 347 11.51 41.14 -16.06
CA ARG A 347 12.43 42.26 -16.31
C ARG A 347 12.84 42.22 -17.77
N THR A 348 12.56 43.29 -18.49
CA THR A 348 13.08 43.51 -19.84
C THR A 348 14.30 44.40 -19.76
N PRO A 349 15.34 44.19 -20.63
CA PRO A 349 16.45 45.13 -20.70
C PRO A 349 15.93 46.48 -21.18
N GLU A 350 16.01 47.50 -20.30
CA GLU A 350 15.44 48.83 -20.59
C GLU A 350 16.24 49.60 -21.67
N ARG A 351 15.53 50.12 -22.62
CA ARG A 351 15.86 51.42 -23.22
C ARG A 351 15.21 52.51 -22.35
N GLY A 352 15.92 52.96 -21.29
CA GLY A 352 15.61 54.17 -20.52
C GLY A 352 14.34 54.13 -19.64
N GLY A 353 14.53 54.01 -18.35
CA GLY A 353 13.72 54.59 -17.24
C GLY A 353 12.32 54.06 -17.01
N GLY A 354 12.11 53.40 -15.88
CA GLY A 354 10.79 53.24 -15.29
C GLY A 354 10.41 51.79 -14.90
N ASP A 355 10.45 51.54 -13.61
CA ASP A 355 9.93 50.32 -12.98
C ASP A 355 8.39 50.23 -13.18
N ARG A 356 7.93 49.50 -14.17
CA ARG A 356 6.51 49.16 -14.40
C ARG A 356 6.41 47.68 -14.68
N ASP A 357 5.92 46.99 -13.74
CA ASP A 357 4.76 46.12 -13.73
C ASP A 357 4.91 45.01 -12.68
N ARG A 358 4.23 45.22 -11.57
CA ARG A 358 3.86 44.13 -10.65
C ARG A 358 2.64 43.45 -11.26
N LEU A 359 2.82 42.25 -11.80
CA LEU A 359 1.68 41.37 -12.02
C LEU A 359 1.11 40.99 -10.64
N ARG A 360 -0.07 41.47 -10.33
CA ARG A 360 -0.82 41.01 -9.14
C ARG A 360 -1.29 39.59 -9.40
N PRO A 361 -1.10 38.65 -8.45
CA PRO A 361 -1.75 37.36 -8.55
C PRO A 361 -3.28 37.60 -8.57
N GLY A 362 -3.92 37.13 -9.62
CA GLY A 362 -5.37 37.03 -9.67
C GLY A 362 -5.85 36.10 -8.57
N GLY A 363 -6.92 36.50 -7.88
CA GLY A 363 -7.56 35.82 -6.77
C GLY A 363 -8.19 34.47 -7.10
#